data_e967a840a08984345aac8405b0936879
#
_entry.id   e967a840a08984345aac8405b0936879
#
_cell.length_a   1.000
_cell.length_b   1.000
_cell.length_c   1.000
_cell.angle_alpha   90.00
_cell.angle_beta   90.00
_cell.angle_gamma   90.00
#
_symmetry.space_group_name_H-M   'P 1'
#
loop_
_entity.id
_entity.type
_entity.pdbx_description
1 polymer ?
#
loop_
_entity_poly.entity_id
_entity_poly.type
_entity_poly.pdbx_seq_one_letter_code
_entity_poly.pdbx_strand_id
1 'polypeptide(L)'
;MSKASAVKEGPLRILFAAPVWAPSRAFGGPVVAAGELVRRLVARGHAVEVVTTTITDLTTRPALRSSIGVVDGANVRYLATPLRYRWMGITPTLPLALARSKRPDVAHIFGFRDPVTTGAATWCRLARVPYVFEPLGMFEPRLRKVLLKRTLDATLYRGVARGAAAVVVASDRERDAVVACGISDEKVRVRGNGFPAPEEPATNGALRTQLEIPDGAPLILYVGRIAAGKGIEFLLEAARQIPEAHLVVAGPDDRHGTSALVHRAEDESPTAGRVHVFPLAEQPPHALYPQADVFVLASAGESFGMVAAEAAAAGTPVIVSDRCGIAGFFEDGEALVVPYKREEIVTAVRRVLTDAALRERLARGGVTAALRNSWDHVADIQEAIYREVASRTASRKFSTDGS
;
A
#
# COMPACT_ATOMS: atom_id res chain seq x y z
N MET A 1 -32.04 -3.04 29.95
CA MET A 1 -30.79 -3.82 30.07
C MET A 1 -30.38 -4.23 28.67
N SER A 2 -29.39 -3.53 28.13
CA SER A 2 -28.84 -3.81 26.79
C SER A 2 -28.10 -5.16 26.82
N LYS A 3 -28.59 -6.16 26.04
CA LYS A 3 -27.85 -7.40 25.80
C LYS A 3 -26.58 -7.04 25.01
N ALA A 4 -25.46 -6.97 25.71
CA ALA A 4 -24.17 -6.89 25.07
C ALA A 4 -24.06 -8.07 24.09
N SER A 5 -23.89 -7.75 22.80
CA SER A 5 -23.64 -8.75 21.75
C SER A 5 -22.36 -9.48 22.10
N ALA A 6 -22.43 -10.80 22.36
CA ALA A 6 -21.24 -11.59 22.65
C ALA A 6 -20.29 -11.51 21.45
N VAL A 7 -19.15 -10.87 21.64
CA VAL A 7 -18.07 -10.87 20.65
C VAL A 7 -17.64 -12.31 20.45
N LYS A 8 -17.52 -12.77 19.21
CA LYS A 8 -17.08 -14.14 18.91
C LYS A 8 -15.65 -14.30 19.39
N GLU A 9 -15.46 -14.96 20.50
CA GLU A 9 -14.15 -15.38 20.99
C GLU A 9 -13.65 -16.60 20.21
N GLY A 10 -12.35 -16.65 19.91
CA GLY A 10 -11.73 -17.75 19.17
C GLY A 10 -11.43 -17.44 17.68
N PRO A 11 -10.89 -18.43 16.95
CA PRO A 11 -10.50 -18.28 15.56
C PRO A 11 -11.67 -17.94 14.62
N LEU A 12 -11.42 -17.00 13.70
CA LEU A 12 -12.37 -16.63 12.64
C LEU A 12 -12.04 -17.38 11.35
N ARG A 13 -13.07 -17.60 10.53
CA ARG A 13 -12.90 -17.94 9.12
C ARG A 13 -13.02 -16.67 8.30
N ILE A 14 -11.95 -16.31 7.61
CA ILE A 14 -11.83 -15.07 6.87
C ILE A 14 -11.66 -15.38 5.39
N LEU A 15 -12.52 -14.82 4.54
CA LEU A 15 -12.37 -14.88 3.09
C LEU A 15 -11.77 -13.57 2.59
N PHE A 16 -10.58 -13.63 1.98
CA PHE A 16 -9.99 -12.52 1.24
C PHE A 16 -10.34 -12.62 -0.24
N ALA A 17 -10.85 -11.53 -0.83
CA ALA A 17 -11.05 -11.43 -2.27
C ALA A 17 -10.23 -10.25 -2.80
N ALA A 18 -9.22 -10.54 -3.61
CA ALA A 18 -8.31 -9.56 -4.18
C ALA A 18 -8.10 -9.84 -5.67
N PRO A 19 -7.96 -8.80 -6.54
CA PRO A 19 -7.74 -8.99 -7.97
C PRO A 19 -6.38 -9.62 -8.27
N VAL A 20 -5.38 -9.41 -7.41
CA VAL A 20 -4.01 -9.88 -7.57
C VAL A 20 -3.48 -10.31 -6.20
N TRP A 21 -2.68 -11.37 -6.18
CA TRP A 21 -2.07 -11.93 -4.96
C TRP A 21 -0.63 -12.40 -5.22
N ALA A 22 0.13 -12.67 -4.17
CA ALA A 22 1.44 -13.31 -4.30
C ALA A 22 1.34 -14.62 -5.13
N PRO A 23 2.34 -14.98 -5.95
CA PRO A 23 3.70 -14.43 -5.98
C PRO A 23 3.87 -13.15 -6.80
N SER A 24 2.78 -12.52 -7.27
CA SER A 24 2.84 -11.30 -8.05
C SER A 24 3.42 -10.14 -7.23
N ARG A 25 4.63 -9.71 -7.58
CA ARG A 25 5.28 -8.52 -6.99
C ARG A 25 5.10 -7.27 -7.86
N ALA A 26 4.62 -7.41 -9.08
CA ALA A 26 4.51 -6.32 -10.07
C ALA A 26 3.52 -5.21 -9.66
N PHE A 27 2.64 -5.49 -8.70
CA PHE A 27 1.62 -4.54 -8.23
C PHE A 27 1.99 -3.83 -6.92
N GLY A 28 3.21 -4.07 -6.41
CA GLY A 28 3.84 -3.28 -5.35
C GLY A 28 3.16 -3.37 -3.98
N GLY A 29 3.16 -2.24 -3.27
CA GLY A 29 2.76 -2.12 -1.87
C GLY A 29 1.44 -2.79 -1.46
N PRO A 30 0.34 -2.69 -2.22
CA PRO A 30 -0.92 -3.33 -1.84
C PRO A 30 -0.84 -4.85 -1.68
N VAL A 31 -0.12 -5.56 -2.56
CA VAL A 31 0.04 -7.02 -2.47
C VAL A 31 0.89 -7.41 -1.26
N VAL A 32 1.95 -6.63 -0.99
CA VAL A 32 2.80 -6.80 0.19
C VAL A 32 1.97 -6.58 1.46
N ALA A 33 1.22 -5.48 1.53
CA ALA A 33 0.40 -5.14 2.69
C ALA A 33 -0.65 -6.20 3.01
N ALA A 34 -1.35 -6.71 1.98
CA ALA A 34 -2.32 -7.78 2.15
C ALA A 34 -1.66 -9.09 2.61
N GLY A 35 -0.50 -9.45 2.05
CA GLY A 35 0.27 -10.64 2.45
C GLY A 35 0.73 -10.56 3.90
N GLU A 36 1.29 -9.42 4.32
CA GLU A 36 1.74 -9.19 5.69
C GLU A 36 0.58 -9.29 6.70
N LEU A 37 -0.57 -8.73 6.37
CA LEU A 37 -1.76 -8.84 7.21
C LEU A 37 -2.24 -10.29 7.31
N VAL A 38 -2.36 -11.00 6.19
CA VAL A 38 -2.82 -12.38 6.14
C VAL A 38 -1.88 -13.30 6.91
N ARG A 39 -0.57 -13.14 6.76
CA ARG A 39 0.44 -13.91 7.50
C ARG A 39 0.24 -13.81 9.01
N ARG A 40 -0.04 -12.61 9.53
CA ARG A 40 -0.28 -12.40 10.97
C ARG A 40 -1.61 -12.97 11.43
N LEU A 41 -2.66 -12.84 10.64
CA LEU A 41 -3.96 -13.44 10.96
C LEU A 41 -3.88 -14.97 11.02
N VAL A 42 -3.14 -15.59 10.11
CA VAL A 42 -2.87 -17.05 10.14
C VAL A 42 -2.06 -17.43 11.38
N ALA A 43 -1.00 -16.67 11.70
CA ALA A 43 -0.18 -16.92 12.90
C ALA A 43 -1.00 -16.80 14.20
N ARG A 44 -2.09 -16.03 14.22
CA ARG A 44 -3.05 -15.91 15.33
C ARG A 44 -4.11 -17.01 15.35
N GLY A 45 -3.99 -18.01 14.44
CA GLY A 45 -4.87 -19.17 14.38
C GLY A 45 -6.15 -18.97 13.58
N HIS A 46 -6.32 -17.83 12.86
CA HIS A 46 -7.45 -17.64 11.98
C HIS A 46 -7.34 -18.52 10.72
N ALA A 47 -8.47 -19.03 10.24
CA ALA A 47 -8.54 -19.76 8.99
C ALA A 47 -8.75 -18.79 7.83
N VAL A 48 -7.69 -18.48 7.06
CA VAL A 48 -7.74 -17.53 5.96
C VAL A 48 -7.77 -18.27 4.62
N GLU A 49 -8.75 -17.95 3.80
CA GLU A 49 -8.86 -18.37 2.40
C GLU A 49 -8.79 -17.12 1.50
N VAL A 50 -7.95 -17.16 0.48
CA VAL A 50 -7.81 -16.09 -0.51
C VAL A 50 -8.37 -16.53 -1.85
N VAL A 51 -9.18 -15.70 -2.49
CA VAL A 51 -9.66 -15.89 -3.85
C VAL A 51 -9.13 -14.76 -4.72
N THR A 52 -8.41 -15.13 -5.79
CA THR A 52 -7.71 -14.17 -6.65
C THR A 52 -7.68 -14.63 -8.11
N THR A 53 -7.13 -13.81 -8.99
CA THR A 53 -6.89 -14.15 -10.41
C THR A 53 -5.55 -14.86 -10.58
N THR A 54 -5.30 -15.35 -11.81
CA THR A 54 -3.98 -15.86 -12.22
C THR A 54 -3.08 -14.77 -12.82
N ILE A 55 -3.37 -13.49 -12.59
CA ILE A 55 -2.55 -12.37 -13.08
C ILE A 55 -1.32 -12.24 -12.19
N THR A 56 -0.13 -12.35 -12.80
CA THR A 56 1.17 -12.17 -12.12
C THR A 56 1.80 -10.80 -12.39
N ASP A 57 1.58 -10.26 -13.58
CA ASP A 57 2.10 -8.97 -14.01
C ASP A 57 1.25 -8.39 -15.17
N LEU A 58 1.66 -7.23 -15.72
CA LEU A 58 0.92 -6.57 -16.81
C LEU A 58 1.27 -7.10 -18.21
N THR A 59 2.31 -7.91 -18.36
CA THR A 59 2.85 -8.38 -19.66
C THR A 59 2.54 -9.85 -19.89
N THR A 60 2.68 -10.68 -18.88
CA THR A 60 2.46 -12.14 -18.98
C THR A 60 0.97 -12.48 -19.14
N ARG A 61 0.67 -13.40 -20.03
CA ARG A 61 -0.71 -13.92 -20.16
C ARG A 61 -1.12 -14.67 -18.90
N PRO A 62 -2.29 -14.37 -18.31
CA PRO A 62 -2.78 -15.13 -17.17
C PRO A 62 -3.03 -16.60 -17.52
N ALA A 63 -2.87 -17.48 -16.53
CA ALA A 63 -3.15 -18.88 -16.74
C ALA A 63 -4.66 -19.14 -16.94
N LEU A 64 -4.96 -20.05 -17.87
CA LEU A 64 -6.32 -20.46 -18.24
C LEU A 64 -6.87 -21.59 -17.35
N ARG A 65 -6.06 -22.09 -16.41
CA ARG A 65 -6.44 -23.12 -15.44
C ARG A 65 -6.37 -22.54 -14.04
N SER A 66 -7.38 -22.87 -13.25
CA SER A 66 -7.37 -22.54 -11.82
C SER A 66 -6.41 -23.45 -11.08
N SER A 67 -5.78 -22.92 -10.03
CA SER A 67 -4.91 -23.68 -9.14
C SER A 67 -5.20 -23.32 -7.68
N ILE A 68 -4.76 -24.19 -6.77
CA ILE A 68 -4.81 -23.97 -5.33
C ILE A 68 -3.39 -24.09 -4.81
N GLY A 69 -3.02 -23.19 -3.94
CA GLY A 69 -1.72 -23.17 -3.28
C GLY A 69 -1.85 -22.71 -1.83
N VAL A 70 -0.75 -22.81 -1.10
CA VAL A 70 -0.63 -22.22 0.24
C VAL A 70 0.43 -21.14 0.17
N VAL A 71 0.07 -19.92 0.59
CA VAL A 71 0.97 -18.78 0.63
C VAL A 71 0.82 -18.12 2.00
N ASP A 72 1.91 -17.95 2.72
CA ASP A 72 1.94 -17.41 4.08
C ASP A 72 0.96 -18.11 5.05
N GLY A 73 0.76 -19.43 4.84
CA GLY A 73 -0.16 -20.25 5.62
C GLY A 73 -1.64 -20.14 5.24
N ALA A 74 -2.00 -19.23 4.35
CA ALA A 74 -3.36 -19.11 3.84
C ALA A 74 -3.60 -20.00 2.62
N ASN A 75 -4.81 -20.56 2.49
CA ASN A 75 -5.22 -21.28 1.30
C ASN A 75 -5.59 -20.29 0.18
N VAL A 76 -4.86 -20.30 -0.92
CA VAL A 76 -5.06 -19.37 -2.04
C VAL A 76 -5.63 -20.11 -3.25
N ARG A 77 -6.76 -19.65 -3.75
CA ARG A 77 -7.38 -20.09 -5.00
C ARG A 77 -7.10 -19.09 -6.11
N TYR A 78 -6.25 -19.46 -7.03
CA TYR A 78 -5.98 -18.72 -8.26
C TYR A 78 -7.00 -19.12 -9.31
N LEU A 79 -7.89 -18.23 -9.67
CA LEU A 79 -8.97 -18.52 -10.63
C LEU A 79 -8.51 -18.26 -12.05
N ALA A 80 -8.80 -19.22 -12.94
CA ALA A 80 -8.56 -19.07 -14.37
C ALA A 80 -9.06 -17.74 -14.89
N THR A 81 -8.21 -16.99 -15.58
CA THR A 81 -8.47 -15.63 -16.04
C THR A 81 -8.35 -15.54 -17.56
N PRO A 82 -9.36 -16.01 -18.31
CA PRO A 82 -9.30 -16.07 -19.77
C PRO A 82 -9.24 -14.71 -20.44
N LEU A 83 -9.79 -13.67 -19.79
CA LEU A 83 -9.81 -12.32 -20.32
C LEU A 83 -9.30 -11.35 -19.26
N ARG A 84 -8.53 -10.36 -19.70
CA ARG A 84 -8.09 -9.26 -18.83
C ARG A 84 -8.07 -7.92 -19.58
N TYR A 85 -8.31 -6.86 -18.86
CA TYR A 85 -8.01 -5.51 -19.27
C TYR A 85 -7.07 -4.86 -18.27
N ARG A 86 -5.79 -4.70 -18.63
CA ARG A 86 -4.73 -4.27 -17.72
C ARG A 86 -4.61 -5.23 -16.53
N TRP A 87 -4.87 -4.76 -15.30
CA TRP A 87 -4.85 -5.54 -14.05
C TRP A 87 -6.21 -6.14 -13.68
N MET A 88 -7.29 -5.78 -14.39
CA MET A 88 -8.64 -6.29 -14.15
C MET A 88 -8.84 -7.62 -14.88
N GLY A 89 -8.96 -8.70 -14.13
CA GLY A 89 -9.20 -10.03 -14.66
C GLY A 89 -10.66 -10.44 -14.61
N ILE A 90 -11.15 -11.09 -15.67
CA ILE A 90 -12.46 -11.71 -15.70
C ILE A 90 -12.29 -13.19 -15.37
N THR A 91 -12.91 -13.63 -14.28
CA THR A 91 -12.86 -14.99 -13.74
C THR A 91 -14.27 -15.59 -13.71
N PRO A 92 -14.73 -16.26 -14.78
CA PRO A 92 -16.10 -16.79 -14.85
C PRO A 92 -16.41 -17.83 -13.76
N THR A 93 -15.39 -18.47 -13.22
CA THR A 93 -15.51 -19.48 -12.14
C THR A 93 -15.63 -18.89 -10.74
N LEU A 94 -15.55 -17.58 -10.57
CA LEU A 94 -15.62 -16.91 -9.27
C LEU A 94 -16.88 -17.27 -8.46
N PRO A 95 -18.12 -17.22 -9.01
CA PRO A 95 -19.31 -17.59 -8.25
C PRO A 95 -19.27 -19.02 -7.72
N LEU A 96 -18.78 -19.96 -8.53
CA LEU A 96 -18.64 -21.36 -8.15
C LEU A 96 -17.56 -21.56 -7.09
N ALA A 97 -16.43 -20.85 -7.19
CA ALA A 97 -15.36 -20.89 -6.21
C ALA A 97 -15.86 -20.40 -4.84
N LEU A 98 -16.60 -19.27 -4.81
CA LEU A 98 -17.18 -18.71 -3.60
C LEU A 98 -18.26 -19.60 -2.99
N ALA A 99 -19.13 -20.21 -3.82
CA ALA A 99 -20.16 -21.16 -3.37
C ALA A 99 -19.58 -22.44 -2.73
N ARG A 100 -18.38 -22.84 -3.16
CA ARG A 100 -17.66 -24.01 -2.63
C ARG A 100 -16.79 -23.69 -1.41
N SER A 101 -16.57 -22.43 -1.08
CA SER A 101 -15.85 -22.03 0.11
C SER A 101 -16.65 -22.37 1.36
N LYS A 102 -15.98 -22.79 2.41
CA LYS A 102 -16.62 -22.90 3.73
C LYS A 102 -17.15 -21.50 4.11
N ARG A 103 -18.40 -21.42 4.59
CA ARG A 103 -19.00 -20.14 4.95
C ARG A 103 -18.07 -19.34 5.86
N PRO A 104 -17.58 -18.16 5.46
CA PRO A 104 -16.73 -17.33 6.29
C PRO A 104 -17.56 -16.57 7.36
N ASP A 105 -16.91 -16.24 8.45
CA ASP A 105 -17.47 -15.35 9.48
C ASP A 105 -17.49 -13.90 9.00
N VAL A 106 -16.45 -13.53 8.21
CA VAL A 106 -16.29 -12.21 7.59
C VAL A 106 -15.52 -12.36 6.27
N ALA A 107 -15.87 -11.55 5.29
CA ALA A 107 -15.05 -11.41 4.08
C ALA A 107 -14.31 -10.08 4.08
N HIS A 108 -13.11 -10.04 3.49
CA HIS A 108 -12.35 -8.84 3.21
C HIS A 108 -12.25 -8.64 1.70
N ILE A 109 -12.86 -7.59 1.20
CA ILE A 109 -12.83 -7.20 -0.21
C ILE A 109 -11.72 -6.18 -0.39
N PHE A 110 -10.61 -6.61 -0.99
CA PHE A 110 -9.37 -5.86 -1.09
C PHE A 110 -9.13 -5.37 -2.52
N GLY A 111 -9.26 -4.07 -2.74
CA GLY A 111 -9.23 -3.43 -4.05
C GLY A 111 -10.59 -2.93 -4.52
N PHE A 112 -10.59 -2.17 -5.61
CA PHE A 112 -11.77 -1.48 -6.12
C PHE A 112 -11.80 -1.44 -7.63
N ARG A 113 -12.99 -1.38 -8.23
CA ARG A 113 -13.24 -1.28 -9.68
C ARG A 113 -12.70 -2.46 -10.49
N ASP A 114 -12.85 -3.67 -9.97
CA ASP A 114 -12.51 -4.89 -10.69
C ASP A 114 -13.62 -5.98 -10.54
N PRO A 115 -13.67 -6.96 -11.46
CA PRO A 115 -14.71 -7.98 -11.46
C PRO A 115 -14.66 -8.91 -10.24
N VAL A 116 -13.47 -9.20 -9.69
CA VAL A 116 -13.32 -10.11 -8.54
C VAL A 116 -13.89 -9.49 -7.29
N THR A 117 -13.49 -8.24 -6.96
CA THR A 117 -13.99 -7.54 -5.77
C THR A 117 -15.48 -7.26 -5.87
N THR A 118 -15.97 -6.84 -7.05
CA THR A 118 -17.39 -6.61 -7.28
C THR A 118 -18.21 -7.89 -7.18
N GLY A 119 -17.74 -8.99 -7.78
CA GLY A 119 -18.39 -10.29 -7.72
C GLY A 119 -18.40 -10.87 -6.31
N ALA A 120 -17.30 -10.78 -5.59
CA ALA A 120 -17.21 -11.24 -4.21
C ALA A 120 -18.13 -10.43 -3.26
N ALA A 121 -18.17 -9.09 -3.38
CA ALA A 121 -19.08 -8.27 -2.61
C ALA A 121 -20.56 -8.59 -2.91
N THR A 122 -20.90 -8.83 -4.17
CA THR A 122 -22.24 -9.25 -4.58
C THR A 122 -22.61 -10.61 -3.97
N TRP A 123 -21.71 -11.58 -4.04
CA TRP A 123 -21.91 -12.88 -3.40
C TRP A 123 -22.08 -12.73 -1.88
N CYS A 124 -21.26 -11.94 -1.20
CA CYS A 124 -21.40 -11.69 0.23
C CYS A 124 -22.78 -11.17 0.60
N ARG A 125 -23.32 -10.24 -0.20
CA ARG A 125 -24.70 -9.71 0.02
C ARG A 125 -25.76 -10.79 -0.14
N LEU A 126 -25.70 -11.59 -1.20
CA LEU A 126 -26.63 -12.68 -1.47
C LEU A 126 -26.54 -13.78 -0.41
N ALA A 127 -25.34 -14.16 -0.02
CA ALA A 127 -25.08 -15.19 0.99
C ALA A 127 -25.24 -14.68 2.43
N ARG A 128 -25.57 -13.39 2.63
CA ARG A 128 -25.66 -12.74 3.94
C ARG A 128 -24.38 -12.94 4.76
N VAL A 129 -23.21 -12.83 4.11
CA VAL A 129 -21.89 -12.80 4.74
C VAL A 129 -21.51 -11.34 4.96
N PRO A 130 -21.18 -10.90 6.16
CA PRO A 130 -20.72 -9.55 6.39
C PRO A 130 -19.32 -9.38 5.75
N TYR A 131 -19.05 -8.19 5.21
CA TYR A 131 -17.75 -7.93 4.63
C TYR A 131 -17.20 -6.55 4.99
N VAL A 132 -15.88 -6.51 5.07
CA VAL A 132 -15.06 -5.33 5.15
C VAL A 132 -14.59 -4.98 3.74
N PHE A 133 -14.55 -3.71 3.40
CA PHE A 133 -14.09 -3.23 2.11
C PHE A 133 -12.87 -2.32 2.26
N GLU A 134 -11.80 -2.58 1.52
CA GLU A 134 -10.58 -1.77 1.51
C GLU A 134 -10.27 -1.28 0.08
N PRO A 135 -10.50 0.01 -0.23
CA PRO A 135 -10.40 0.55 -1.59
C PRO A 135 -9.00 0.88 -2.08
N LEU A 136 -7.98 0.87 -1.22
CA LEU A 136 -6.56 1.10 -1.57
C LEU A 136 -6.28 2.44 -2.26
N GLY A 137 -6.89 3.53 -1.82
CA GLY A 137 -6.73 4.85 -2.44
C GLY A 137 -7.41 5.00 -3.81
N MET A 138 -8.13 3.97 -4.28
CA MET A 138 -8.77 3.98 -5.60
C MET A 138 -10.14 4.67 -5.62
N PHE A 139 -10.62 5.18 -4.50
CA PHE A 139 -11.94 5.83 -4.42
C PHE A 139 -11.95 7.13 -5.22
N GLU A 140 -10.88 7.92 -5.17
CA GLU A 140 -10.72 9.09 -6.00
C GLU A 140 -10.28 8.70 -7.43
N PRO A 141 -10.97 9.14 -8.49
CA PRO A 141 -10.52 8.93 -9.87
C PRO A 141 -9.39 9.90 -10.21
N ARG A 142 -8.16 9.59 -9.85
CA ARG A 142 -6.98 10.48 -9.99
C ARG A 142 -6.36 10.53 -11.39
N LEU A 143 -6.72 9.61 -12.31
CA LEU A 143 -6.11 9.48 -13.64
C LEU A 143 -7.17 9.40 -14.72
N ARG A 144 -6.76 9.47 -15.98
CA ARG A 144 -7.58 9.48 -17.22
C ARG A 144 -9.01 8.89 -17.12
N LYS A 145 -9.98 9.44 -17.88
CA LYS A 145 -11.38 9.02 -17.97
C LYS A 145 -12.19 9.21 -16.67
N VAL A 146 -12.02 10.36 -16.03
CA VAL A 146 -12.70 10.71 -14.76
C VAL A 146 -14.22 10.62 -14.89
N LEU A 147 -14.82 11.07 -16.00
CA LEU A 147 -16.26 11.05 -16.18
C LEU A 147 -16.83 9.63 -16.28
N LEU A 148 -16.20 8.75 -17.07
CA LEU A 148 -16.60 7.34 -17.18
C LEU A 148 -16.45 6.61 -15.82
N LYS A 149 -15.38 6.88 -15.08
CA LYS A 149 -15.19 6.32 -13.74
C LYS A 149 -16.28 6.81 -12.79
N ARG A 150 -16.62 8.09 -12.79
CA ARG A 150 -17.70 8.65 -11.96
C ARG A 150 -19.05 8.00 -12.26
N THR A 151 -19.37 7.75 -13.52
CA THR A 151 -20.62 7.10 -13.92
C THR A 151 -20.66 5.64 -13.46
N LEU A 152 -19.60 4.86 -13.70
CA LEU A 152 -19.48 3.48 -13.24
C LEU A 152 -19.47 3.39 -11.71
N ASP A 153 -18.82 4.32 -11.03
CA ASP A 153 -18.83 4.41 -9.58
C ASP A 153 -20.25 4.66 -9.05
N ALA A 154 -20.99 5.56 -9.69
CA ALA A 154 -22.34 5.90 -9.25
C ALA A 154 -23.32 4.73 -9.40
N THR A 155 -23.14 3.89 -10.42
CA THR A 155 -24.08 2.81 -10.75
C THR A 155 -23.70 1.45 -10.16
N LEU A 156 -22.43 1.05 -10.30
CA LEU A 156 -21.98 -0.30 -9.98
C LEU A 156 -21.14 -0.36 -8.71
N TYR A 157 -20.14 0.50 -8.59
CA TYR A 157 -19.09 0.35 -7.56
C TYR A 157 -19.43 0.97 -6.20
N ARG A 158 -20.25 2.01 -6.15
CA ARG A 158 -20.77 2.53 -4.87
C ARG A 158 -21.55 1.49 -4.09
N GLY A 159 -22.20 0.55 -4.78
CA GLY A 159 -22.90 -0.58 -4.15
C GLY A 159 -21.98 -1.46 -3.31
N VAL A 160 -20.72 -1.63 -3.72
CA VAL A 160 -19.71 -2.39 -2.96
C VAL A 160 -19.43 -1.70 -1.62
N ALA A 161 -19.08 -0.41 -1.66
CA ALA A 161 -18.74 0.33 -0.45
C ALA A 161 -19.94 0.54 0.49
N ARG A 162 -21.13 0.86 -0.07
CA ARG A 162 -22.36 1.04 0.73
C ARG A 162 -22.83 -0.24 1.40
N GLY A 163 -22.66 -1.39 0.74
CA GLY A 163 -23.02 -2.70 1.28
C GLY A 163 -22.04 -3.25 2.31
N ALA A 164 -20.85 -2.67 2.42
CA ALA A 164 -19.85 -3.07 3.41
C ALA A 164 -20.35 -2.77 4.84
N ALA A 165 -20.00 -3.67 5.76
CA ALA A 165 -20.24 -3.45 7.19
C ALA A 165 -19.25 -2.45 7.79
N ALA A 166 -18.00 -2.45 7.26
CA ALA A 166 -16.99 -1.45 7.53
C ALA A 166 -16.16 -1.18 6.25
N VAL A 167 -15.65 0.04 6.11
CA VAL A 167 -14.71 0.45 5.07
C VAL A 167 -13.40 0.78 5.74
N VAL A 168 -12.34 0.04 5.41
CA VAL A 168 -10.99 0.27 5.95
C VAL A 168 -10.22 1.15 4.98
N VAL A 169 -9.56 2.15 5.51
CA VAL A 169 -8.74 3.10 4.75
C VAL A 169 -7.36 3.23 5.35
N ALA A 170 -6.38 3.56 4.51
CA ALA A 170 -4.99 3.62 4.92
C ALA A 170 -4.60 4.98 5.57
N SER A 171 -5.45 6.01 5.50
CA SER A 171 -5.15 7.34 6.06
C SER A 171 -6.42 8.17 6.23
N ASP A 172 -6.34 9.25 7.04
CA ASP A 172 -7.42 10.23 7.18
C ASP A 172 -7.76 10.91 5.86
N ARG A 173 -6.76 11.18 5.03
CA ARG A 173 -6.98 11.71 3.68
C ARG A 173 -7.83 10.77 2.82
N GLU A 174 -7.61 9.47 2.90
CA GLU A 174 -8.45 8.49 2.20
C GLU A 174 -9.85 8.42 2.83
N ARG A 175 -9.97 8.53 4.16
CA ARG A 175 -11.24 8.66 4.86
C ARG A 175 -12.06 9.81 4.33
N ASP A 176 -11.47 11.03 4.26
CA ASP A 176 -12.16 12.21 3.75
C ASP A 176 -12.66 12.01 2.32
N ALA A 177 -11.84 11.39 1.46
CA ALA A 177 -12.21 11.06 0.09
C ALA A 177 -13.39 10.07 0.01
N VAL A 178 -13.40 9.05 0.87
CA VAL A 178 -14.47 8.05 0.96
C VAL A 178 -15.77 8.68 1.47
N VAL A 179 -15.70 9.50 2.51
CA VAL A 179 -16.85 10.22 3.08
C VAL A 179 -17.42 11.22 2.07
N ALA A 180 -16.56 11.98 1.38
CA ALA A 180 -16.98 12.91 0.31
C ALA A 180 -17.70 12.21 -0.86
N CYS A 181 -17.45 10.91 -1.06
CA CYS A 181 -18.18 10.10 -2.03
C CYS A 181 -19.51 9.53 -1.51
N GLY A 182 -19.95 9.90 -0.30
CA GLY A 182 -21.23 9.56 0.28
C GLY A 182 -21.27 8.21 1.01
N ILE A 183 -20.15 7.78 1.54
CA ILE A 183 -20.08 6.67 2.51
C ILE A 183 -20.18 7.27 3.92
N SER A 184 -21.04 6.70 4.78
CA SER A 184 -21.18 7.17 6.16
C SER A 184 -19.86 7.03 6.92
N ASP A 185 -19.45 8.10 7.59
CA ASP A 185 -18.22 8.15 8.39
C ASP A 185 -18.19 7.08 9.50
N GLU A 186 -19.35 6.75 10.08
CA GLU A 186 -19.49 5.69 11.07
C GLU A 186 -19.02 4.30 10.60
N LYS A 187 -19.00 4.08 9.27
CA LYS A 187 -18.50 2.84 8.67
C LYS A 187 -17.01 2.87 8.38
N VAL A 188 -16.39 4.05 8.35
CA VAL A 188 -14.99 4.19 7.97
C VAL A 188 -14.10 3.92 9.18
N ARG A 189 -13.06 3.14 8.95
CA ARG A 189 -12.02 2.81 9.94
C ARG A 189 -10.67 3.13 9.35
N VAL A 190 -9.96 4.09 9.91
CA VAL A 190 -8.57 4.36 9.56
C VAL A 190 -7.72 3.32 10.28
N ARG A 191 -7.07 2.47 9.50
CA ARG A 191 -6.20 1.41 10.04
C ARG A 191 -4.72 1.69 9.80
N GLY A 192 -4.40 2.30 8.68
CA GLY A 192 -3.04 2.39 8.18
C GLY A 192 -2.52 1.07 7.60
N ASN A 193 -1.25 1.09 7.25
CA ASN A 193 -0.47 -0.09 6.95
C ASN A 193 0.67 -0.20 7.95
N GLY A 194 1.10 -1.42 8.25
CA GLY A 194 2.20 -1.65 9.17
C GLY A 194 3.54 -1.24 8.57
N PHE A 195 4.43 -0.80 9.43
CA PHE A 195 5.82 -0.63 9.08
C PHE A 195 6.54 -1.97 9.26
N PRO A 196 7.56 -2.27 8.45
CA PRO A 196 8.39 -3.44 8.70
C PRO A 196 9.09 -3.33 10.04
N ALA A 197 9.51 -4.46 10.60
CA ALA A 197 10.34 -4.45 11.78
C ALA A 197 11.70 -3.78 11.45
N PRO A 198 12.24 -2.96 12.36
CA PRO A 198 13.59 -2.47 12.19
C PRO A 198 14.58 -3.64 12.09
N GLU A 199 15.44 -3.58 11.09
CA GLU A 199 16.52 -4.55 10.88
C GLU A 199 17.86 -3.86 11.13
N GLU A 200 18.86 -4.61 11.59
CA GLU A 200 20.21 -4.06 11.66
C GLU A 200 20.69 -3.66 10.26
N PRO A 201 21.21 -2.44 10.07
CA PRO A 201 21.63 -1.96 8.77
C PRO A 201 22.71 -2.86 8.17
N ALA A 202 22.38 -3.61 7.15
CA ALA A 202 23.35 -4.30 6.32
C ALA A 202 24.09 -3.27 5.42
N THR A 203 24.96 -2.47 6.02
CA THR A 203 25.76 -1.46 5.31
C THR A 203 26.96 -2.12 4.66
N ASN A 204 26.80 -2.61 3.45
CA ASN A 204 27.92 -3.16 2.68
C ASN A 204 28.55 -2.15 1.70
N GLY A 205 28.05 -0.91 1.64
CA GLY A 205 28.54 0.14 0.72
C GLY A 205 28.38 -0.19 -0.76
N ALA A 206 27.72 -1.29 -1.09
CA ALA A 206 27.65 -1.82 -2.44
C ALA A 206 27.04 -0.83 -3.45
N LEU A 207 26.00 -0.10 -3.05
CA LEU A 207 25.37 0.91 -3.90
C LEU A 207 26.36 2.05 -4.25
N ARG A 208 27.06 2.58 -3.24
CA ARG A 208 28.03 3.67 -3.44
C ARG A 208 29.19 3.23 -4.34
N THR A 209 29.74 2.04 -4.10
CA THR A 209 30.81 1.47 -4.93
C THR A 209 30.33 1.23 -6.36
N GLN A 210 29.14 0.67 -6.55
CA GLN A 210 28.60 0.37 -7.87
C GLN A 210 28.32 1.62 -8.71
N LEU A 211 27.90 2.71 -8.07
CA LEU A 211 27.59 3.98 -8.72
C LEU A 211 28.73 4.99 -8.66
N GLU A 212 29.91 4.57 -8.22
CA GLU A 212 31.12 5.41 -8.10
C GLU A 212 30.85 6.70 -7.28
N ILE A 213 29.96 6.62 -6.26
CA ILE A 213 29.64 7.74 -5.38
C ILE A 213 30.77 7.91 -4.38
N PRO A 214 31.41 9.09 -4.30
CA PRO A 214 32.53 9.34 -3.41
C PRO A 214 32.17 9.09 -1.94
N ASP A 215 33.12 8.61 -1.16
CA ASP A 215 32.97 8.47 0.27
C ASP A 215 32.65 9.83 0.92
N GLY A 216 31.61 9.85 1.77
CA GLY A 216 31.17 11.07 2.43
C GLY A 216 30.30 12.01 1.57
N ALA A 217 30.13 11.75 0.27
CA ALA A 217 29.18 12.52 -0.54
C ALA A 217 27.74 12.28 -0.06
N PRO A 218 26.93 13.33 0.15
CA PRO A 218 25.56 13.17 0.58
C PRO A 218 24.70 12.42 -0.45
N LEU A 219 23.87 11.45 0.00
CA LEU A 219 23.06 10.61 -0.87
C LEU A 219 21.57 10.80 -0.60
N ILE A 220 20.86 11.32 -1.60
CA ILE A 220 19.41 11.42 -1.65
C ILE A 220 18.88 10.16 -2.33
N LEU A 221 17.94 9.46 -1.68
CA LEU A 221 17.33 8.25 -2.23
C LEU A 221 15.84 8.44 -2.48
N TYR A 222 15.40 8.02 -3.65
CA TYR A 222 14.00 7.77 -4.00
C TYR A 222 13.82 6.30 -4.37
N VAL A 223 12.79 5.66 -3.87
CA VAL A 223 12.39 4.29 -4.25
C VAL A 223 10.93 4.29 -4.69
N GLY A 224 10.67 3.77 -5.87
CA GLY A 224 9.30 3.67 -6.41
C GLY A 224 9.26 3.78 -7.93
N ARG A 225 8.07 3.70 -8.52
CA ARG A 225 7.92 3.84 -9.98
C ARG A 225 8.36 5.23 -10.44
N ILE A 226 9.11 5.28 -11.50
CA ILE A 226 9.50 6.53 -12.16
C ILE A 226 8.31 7.01 -13.01
N ALA A 227 7.45 7.83 -12.41
CA ALA A 227 6.18 8.23 -13.02
C ALA A 227 5.80 9.67 -12.63
N ALA A 228 5.00 10.32 -13.47
CA ALA A 228 4.46 11.64 -13.17
C ALA A 228 3.67 11.66 -11.85
N GLY A 229 3.81 12.74 -11.09
CA GLY A 229 3.16 12.92 -9.79
C GLY A 229 3.87 12.25 -8.62
N LYS A 230 5.05 11.67 -8.84
CA LYS A 230 5.90 11.15 -7.77
C LYS A 230 6.86 12.19 -7.19
N GLY A 231 6.88 13.40 -7.77
CA GLY A 231 7.70 14.52 -7.30
C GLY A 231 9.19 14.35 -7.59
N ILE A 232 9.56 13.46 -8.51
CA ILE A 232 10.96 13.23 -8.89
C ILE A 232 11.57 14.51 -9.46
N GLU A 233 10.76 15.32 -10.15
CA GLU A 233 11.17 16.63 -10.64
C GLU A 233 11.64 17.59 -9.54
N PHE A 234 11.13 17.46 -8.31
CA PHE A 234 11.58 18.24 -7.16
C PHE A 234 12.94 17.73 -6.63
N LEU A 235 13.17 16.42 -6.74
CA LEU A 235 14.45 15.80 -6.35
C LEU A 235 15.56 16.13 -7.36
N LEU A 236 15.24 16.18 -8.65
CA LEU A 236 16.17 16.66 -9.66
C LEU A 236 16.55 18.13 -9.42
N GLU A 237 15.60 18.95 -8.97
CA GLU A 237 15.88 20.33 -8.60
C GLU A 237 16.75 20.41 -7.33
N ALA A 238 16.52 19.53 -6.34
CA ALA A 238 17.41 19.45 -5.18
C ALA A 238 18.85 19.08 -5.58
N ALA A 239 19.02 18.10 -6.46
CA ALA A 239 20.34 17.71 -6.99
C ALA A 239 21.04 18.83 -7.78
N ARG A 240 20.28 19.71 -8.47
CA ARG A 240 20.83 20.89 -9.13
C ARG A 240 21.31 21.95 -8.14
N GLN A 241 20.56 22.17 -7.06
CA GLN A 241 20.82 23.21 -6.07
C GLN A 241 21.80 22.78 -4.96
N ILE A 242 22.12 21.50 -4.85
CA ILE A 242 23.04 20.92 -3.85
C ILE A 242 24.12 20.14 -4.62
N PRO A 243 25.16 20.83 -5.11
CA PRO A 243 26.13 20.26 -6.06
C PRO A 243 27.03 19.16 -5.46
N GLU A 244 27.10 19.05 -4.14
CA GLU A 244 27.80 17.97 -3.43
C GLU A 244 26.96 16.69 -3.29
N ALA A 245 25.65 16.76 -3.49
CA ALA A 245 24.77 15.62 -3.29
C ALA A 245 24.59 14.76 -4.55
N HIS A 246 24.53 13.46 -4.35
CA HIS A 246 24.11 12.48 -5.33
C HIS A 246 22.62 12.13 -5.13
N LEU A 247 21.91 11.87 -6.22
CA LEU A 247 20.52 11.42 -6.23
C LEU A 247 20.43 10.03 -6.86
N VAL A 248 19.92 9.05 -6.11
CA VAL A 248 19.57 7.73 -6.64
C VAL A 248 18.06 7.62 -6.77
N VAL A 249 17.61 7.34 -8.00
CA VAL A 249 16.20 7.09 -8.34
C VAL A 249 16.05 5.60 -8.64
N ALA A 250 15.57 4.84 -7.67
CA ALA A 250 15.49 3.39 -7.75
C ALA A 250 14.06 2.91 -8.03
N GLY A 251 13.86 2.16 -9.10
CA GLY A 251 12.58 1.55 -9.39
C GLY A 251 12.24 1.36 -10.86
N PRO A 252 11.08 0.72 -11.12
CA PRO A 252 10.65 0.47 -12.48
C PRO A 252 10.25 1.77 -13.18
N ASP A 253 10.72 1.89 -14.39
CA ASP A 253 10.40 2.97 -15.30
C ASP A 253 9.05 2.72 -15.99
N ASP A 254 8.15 3.70 -15.97
CA ASP A 254 6.89 3.67 -16.72
C ASP A 254 7.06 4.07 -18.19
N ARG A 255 8.30 4.39 -18.62
CA ARG A 255 8.70 4.80 -19.97
C ARG A 255 7.95 6.04 -20.49
N HIS A 256 7.54 6.93 -19.59
CA HIS A 256 6.89 8.20 -19.93
C HIS A 256 7.76 9.39 -19.53
N GLY A 257 7.32 10.60 -19.83
CA GLY A 257 8.14 11.83 -19.78
C GLY A 257 8.98 12.06 -18.52
N THR A 258 8.58 11.54 -17.34
CA THR A 258 9.40 11.64 -16.11
C THR A 258 10.69 10.86 -16.22
N SER A 259 10.67 9.67 -16.81
CA SER A 259 11.85 8.86 -17.06
C SER A 259 12.84 9.59 -17.97
N ALA A 260 12.37 10.18 -19.06
CA ALA A 260 13.23 10.97 -19.95
C ALA A 260 13.91 12.15 -19.23
N LEU A 261 13.22 12.77 -18.24
CA LEU A 261 13.81 13.84 -17.44
C LEU A 261 14.94 13.31 -16.53
N VAL A 262 14.76 12.14 -15.95
CA VAL A 262 15.77 11.54 -15.06
C VAL A 262 17.00 11.14 -15.87
N HIS A 263 16.84 10.41 -16.97
CA HIS A 263 17.96 10.01 -17.84
C HIS A 263 18.70 11.21 -18.40
N ARG A 264 17.98 12.27 -18.79
CA ARG A 264 18.65 13.51 -19.20
C ARG A 264 19.49 14.11 -18.09
N ALA A 265 19.04 14.05 -16.84
CA ALA A 265 19.77 14.58 -15.70
C ALA A 265 20.99 13.72 -15.31
N GLU A 266 21.05 12.44 -15.73
CA GLU A 266 22.27 11.61 -15.59
C GLU A 266 23.41 12.12 -16.45
N ASP A 267 23.10 12.59 -17.67
CA ASP A 267 24.08 12.90 -18.71
C ASP A 267 24.37 14.39 -18.86
N GLU A 268 23.44 15.27 -18.47
CA GLU A 268 23.52 16.72 -18.72
C GLU A 268 23.94 17.52 -17.48
N SER A 269 24.83 18.50 -17.69
CA SER A 269 25.18 19.50 -16.67
C SER A 269 23.96 20.31 -16.20
N PRO A 270 23.83 20.66 -14.90
CA PRO A 270 24.88 20.53 -13.85
C PRO A 270 24.82 19.21 -13.05
N THR A 271 24.02 18.24 -13.43
CA THR A 271 23.75 17.01 -12.65
C THR A 271 24.45 15.76 -13.18
N ALA A 272 25.16 15.87 -14.30
CA ALA A 272 25.90 14.76 -14.90
C ALA A 272 26.82 14.05 -13.88
N GLY A 273 26.73 12.72 -13.83
CA GLY A 273 27.51 11.89 -12.90
C GLY A 273 27.04 11.95 -11.43
N ARG A 274 25.94 12.67 -11.12
CA ARG A 274 25.39 12.77 -9.75
C ARG A 274 23.93 12.36 -9.63
N VAL A 275 23.24 12.18 -10.72
CA VAL A 275 21.91 11.55 -10.77
C VAL A 275 22.07 10.16 -11.34
N HIS A 276 21.48 9.16 -10.71
CA HIS A 276 21.63 7.76 -11.06
C HIS A 276 20.27 7.08 -11.11
N VAL A 277 19.96 6.39 -12.20
CA VAL A 277 18.83 5.47 -12.28
C VAL A 277 19.29 4.09 -11.84
N PHE A 278 18.60 3.50 -10.88
CA PHE A 278 18.99 2.22 -10.31
C PHE A 278 17.88 1.16 -10.46
N PRO A 279 18.13 0.04 -11.16
CA PRO A 279 17.15 -1.03 -11.31
C PRO A 279 17.06 -1.87 -10.05
N LEU A 280 15.85 -1.97 -9.45
CA LEU A 280 15.61 -2.77 -8.24
C LEU A 280 15.81 -4.27 -8.42
N ALA A 281 16.05 -4.74 -9.65
CA ALA A 281 16.44 -6.13 -9.90
C ALA A 281 17.85 -6.45 -9.40
N GLU A 282 18.72 -5.45 -9.26
CA GLU A 282 20.11 -5.61 -8.83
C GLU A 282 20.24 -5.67 -7.30
N GLN A 283 19.47 -4.82 -6.60
CA GLN A 283 19.40 -4.85 -5.14
C GLN A 283 17.97 -4.59 -4.68
N PRO A 284 17.48 -5.32 -3.67
CA PRO A 284 16.15 -5.09 -3.12
C PRO A 284 16.10 -3.76 -2.33
N PRO A 285 14.93 -3.11 -2.24
CA PRO A 285 14.79 -1.80 -1.59
C PRO A 285 15.39 -1.71 -0.18
N HIS A 286 15.22 -2.74 0.66
CA HIS A 286 15.71 -2.75 2.03
C HIS A 286 17.25 -2.64 2.12
N ALA A 287 17.99 -3.08 1.11
CA ALA A 287 19.44 -2.93 1.06
C ALA A 287 19.89 -1.51 0.64
N LEU A 288 19.00 -0.70 0.07
CA LEU A 288 19.31 0.66 -0.37
C LEU A 288 19.14 1.70 0.73
N TYR A 289 18.10 1.58 1.55
CA TYR A 289 17.76 2.58 2.56
C TYR A 289 18.92 2.90 3.51
N PRO A 290 19.63 1.93 4.12
CA PRO A 290 20.69 2.23 5.08
C PRO A 290 21.91 2.95 4.47
N GLN A 291 22.02 3.00 3.14
CA GLN A 291 23.14 3.63 2.44
C GLN A 291 22.87 5.10 2.12
N ALA A 292 21.64 5.59 2.35
CA ALA A 292 21.23 6.95 2.04
C ALA A 292 21.26 7.87 3.26
N ASP A 293 21.66 9.12 3.06
CA ASP A 293 21.60 10.17 4.09
C ASP A 293 20.18 10.72 4.28
N VAL A 294 19.35 10.62 3.24
CA VAL A 294 17.93 10.99 3.28
C VAL A 294 17.12 10.23 2.24
N PHE A 295 15.98 9.71 2.66
CA PHE A 295 14.94 9.18 1.77
C PHE A 295 13.85 10.22 1.54
N VAL A 296 13.39 10.40 0.29
CA VAL A 296 12.39 11.42 -0.04
C VAL A 296 11.23 10.84 -0.83
N LEU A 297 10.01 11.01 -0.31
CA LEU A 297 8.75 10.67 -0.99
C LEU A 297 7.93 11.93 -1.24
N ALA A 298 8.25 12.67 -2.29
CA ALA A 298 7.61 13.93 -2.66
C ALA A 298 6.38 13.74 -3.57
N SER A 299 5.53 12.73 -3.30
CA SER A 299 4.41 12.40 -4.18
C SER A 299 3.25 13.40 -4.07
N ALA A 300 2.59 13.70 -5.20
CA ALA A 300 1.35 14.48 -5.26
C ALA A 300 0.15 13.77 -4.59
N GLY A 301 0.29 12.49 -4.30
CA GLY A 301 -0.71 11.68 -3.60
C GLY A 301 -0.33 10.21 -3.58
N GLU A 302 -0.25 9.70 -2.37
CA GLU A 302 -0.12 8.28 -2.05
C GLU A 302 -1.27 7.87 -1.13
N SER A 303 -1.80 6.66 -1.29
CA SER A 303 -2.78 6.13 -0.32
C SER A 303 -2.15 5.90 1.05
N PHE A 304 -0.91 5.40 1.06
CA PHE A 304 -0.08 5.29 2.25
C PHE A 304 1.34 5.77 1.98
N GLY A 305 2.20 4.98 1.37
CA GLY A 305 3.61 5.27 1.10
C GLY A 305 4.52 4.26 1.79
N MET A 306 4.32 2.96 1.52
CA MET A 306 5.07 1.86 2.14
C MET A 306 6.59 2.04 2.10
N VAL A 307 7.11 2.58 1.00
CA VAL A 307 8.56 2.83 0.85
C VAL A 307 9.11 3.81 1.88
N ALA A 308 8.28 4.75 2.37
CA ALA A 308 8.68 5.66 3.45
C ALA A 308 8.66 4.95 4.82
N ALA A 309 7.72 4.01 5.03
CA ALA A 309 7.73 3.15 6.21
C ALA A 309 8.96 2.23 6.24
N GLU A 310 9.33 1.69 5.08
CA GLU A 310 10.52 0.85 4.93
C GLU A 310 11.80 1.66 5.21
N ALA A 311 11.92 2.87 4.67
CA ALA A 311 13.05 3.75 4.92
C ALA A 311 13.16 4.14 6.40
N ALA A 312 12.04 4.50 7.04
CA ALA A 312 11.98 4.83 8.46
C ALA A 312 12.42 3.65 9.35
N ALA A 313 11.92 2.44 9.07
CA ALA A 313 12.30 1.22 9.78
C ALA A 313 13.79 0.89 9.63
N ALA A 314 14.39 1.22 8.48
CA ALA A 314 15.82 1.07 8.23
C ALA A 314 16.69 2.14 8.92
N GLY A 315 16.08 3.08 9.66
CA GLY A 315 16.80 4.19 10.30
C GLY A 315 17.28 5.26 9.34
N THR A 316 16.75 5.32 8.12
CA THR A 316 17.07 6.36 7.16
C THR A 316 16.17 7.58 7.43
N PRO A 317 16.71 8.80 7.54
CA PRO A 317 15.93 10.02 7.67
C PRO A 317 14.93 10.18 6.55
N VAL A 318 13.66 10.42 6.87
CA VAL A 318 12.54 10.46 5.91
C VAL A 318 12.00 11.87 5.72
N ILE A 319 11.84 12.27 4.46
CA ILE A 319 11.05 13.45 4.07
C ILE A 319 9.85 12.96 3.26
N VAL A 320 8.64 13.36 3.66
CA VAL A 320 7.41 13.06 2.92
C VAL A 320 6.61 14.32 2.65
N SER A 321 5.91 14.35 1.51
CA SER A 321 4.93 15.41 1.28
C SER A 321 3.69 15.19 2.16
N ASP A 322 3.00 16.28 2.52
CA ASP A 322 1.70 16.30 3.21
C ASP A 322 0.56 15.60 2.43
N ARG A 323 0.85 15.17 1.19
CA ARG A 323 -0.08 14.44 0.33
C ARG A 323 0.11 12.92 0.34
N CYS A 324 1.06 12.43 1.11
CA CYS A 324 1.27 11.00 1.36
C CYS A 324 0.45 10.59 2.58
N GLY A 325 -0.31 9.48 2.49
CA GLY A 325 -1.13 9.00 3.61
C GLY A 325 -0.32 8.67 4.85
N ILE A 326 0.92 8.23 4.70
CA ILE A 326 1.83 7.93 5.82
C ILE A 326 2.21 9.16 6.65
N ALA A 327 2.06 10.38 6.09
CA ALA A 327 2.41 11.60 6.81
C ALA A 327 1.70 11.73 8.17
N GLY A 328 0.44 11.25 8.26
CA GLY A 328 -0.33 11.25 9.50
C GLY A 328 0.08 10.17 10.52
N PHE A 329 1.03 9.32 10.19
CA PHE A 329 1.55 8.27 11.07
C PHE A 329 2.92 8.60 11.67
N PHE A 330 3.49 9.75 11.29
CA PHE A 330 4.70 10.27 11.89
C PHE A 330 4.37 11.37 12.92
N GLU A 331 4.98 11.28 14.08
CA GLU A 331 5.00 12.31 15.10
C GLU A 331 6.18 13.28 14.89
N ASP A 332 6.24 14.36 15.68
CA ASP A 332 7.35 15.32 15.57
C ASP A 332 8.71 14.65 15.84
N GLY A 333 9.64 14.89 14.95
CA GLY A 333 10.99 14.31 15.02
C GLY A 333 11.13 12.90 14.45
N GLU A 334 10.06 12.30 13.90
CA GLU A 334 10.10 10.96 13.28
C GLU A 334 10.30 11.01 11.76
N ALA A 335 9.80 12.06 11.13
CA ALA A 335 10.02 12.39 9.73
C ALA A 335 9.84 13.89 9.53
N LEU A 336 10.31 14.44 8.42
CA LEU A 336 9.91 15.78 7.97
C LEU A 336 8.70 15.67 7.04
N VAL A 337 7.55 16.08 7.53
CA VAL A 337 6.33 16.25 6.72
C VAL A 337 6.31 17.67 6.20
N VAL A 338 6.33 17.85 4.89
CA VAL A 338 6.40 19.18 4.26
C VAL A 338 5.31 19.36 3.20
N PRO A 339 4.87 20.60 2.94
CA PRO A 339 3.93 20.87 1.86
C PRO A 339 4.43 20.34 0.52
N TYR A 340 3.50 19.83 -0.32
CA TYR A 340 3.81 19.41 -1.69
C TYR A 340 4.12 20.64 -2.57
N LYS A 341 5.29 21.24 -2.34
CA LYS A 341 5.83 22.38 -3.09
C LYS A 341 7.32 22.16 -3.32
N ARG A 342 7.79 22.55 -4.50
CA ARG A 342 9.19 22.37 -4.90
C ARG A 342 10.15 22.97 -3.88
N GLU A 343 9.93 24.23 -3.52
CA GLU A 343 10.80 25.00 -2.63
C GLU A 343 10.89 24.38 -1.23
N GLU A 344 9.77 23.87 -0.73
CA GLU A 344 9.70 23.23 0.60
C GLU A 344 10.46 21.90 0.62
N ILE A 345 10.29 21.09 -0.44
CA ILE A 345 11.01 19.81 -0.58
C ILE A 345 12.52 20.06 -0.70
N VAL A 346 12.95 20.99 -1.56
CA VAL A 346 14.37 21.31 -1.74
C VAL A 346 15.00 21.84 -0.45
N THR A 347 14.28 22.73 0.27
CA THR A 347 14.72 23.28 1.55
C THR A 347 14.84 22.18 2.62
N ALA A 348 13.87 21.26 2.69
CA ALA A 348 13.91 20.14 3.61
C ALA A 348 15.09 19.20 3.33
N VAL A 349 15.33 18.86 2.06
CA VAL A 349 16.48 18.04 1.66
C VAL A 349 17.78 18.70 2.11
N ARG A 350 17.99 19.97 1.76
CA ARG A 350 19.20 20.73 2.17
C ARG A 350 19.38 20.73 3.68
N ARG A 351 18.30 20.98 4.43
CA ARG A 351 18.33 21.01 5.89
C ARG A 351 18.74 19.66 6.49
N VAL A 352 18.20 18.55 6.01
CA VAL A 352 18.59 17.22 6.49
C VAL A 352 20.04 16.90 6.14
N LEU A 353 20.51 17.28 4.96
CA LEU A 353 21.89 17.00 4.56
C LEU A 353 22.93 17.85 5.32
N THR A 354 22.58 19.07 5.75
CA THR A 354 23.51 19.98 6.44
C THR A 354 23.43 19.94 7.97
N ASP A 355 22.31 19.49 8.55
CA ASP A 355 22.09 19.42 10.01
C ASP A 355 22.20 17.96 10.49
N ALA A 356 23.38 17.60 11.00
CA ALA A 356 23.65 16.26 11.50
C ALA A 356 22.77 15.88 12.71
N ALA A 357 22.47 16.83 13.59
CA ALA A 357 21.61 16.58 14.76
C ALA A 357 20.17 16.31 14.36
N LEU A 358 19.65 17.04 13.37
CA LEU A 358 18.35 16.77 12.78
C LEU A 358 18.33 15.39 12.12
N ARG A 359 19.34 15.08 11.33
CA ARG A 359 19.46 13.80 10.63
C ARG A 359 19.43 12.61 11.60
N GLU A 360 20.21 12.68 12.66
CA GLU A 360 20.22 11.64 13.72
C GLU A 360 18.88 11.55 14.44
N ARG A 361 18.24 12.67 14.74
CA ARG A 361 16.91 12.69 15.37
C ARG A 361 15.87 12.00 14.49
N LEU A 362 15.82 12.32 13.18
CA LEU A 362 14.90 11.72 12.25
C LEU A 362 15.15 10.21 12.07
N ALA A 363 16.41 9.80 12.01
CA ALA A 363 16.78 8.40 11.91
C ALA A 363 16.25 7.57 13.11
N ARG A 364 16.50 8.04 14.33
CA ARG A 364 15.97 7.39 15.56
C ARG A 364 14.46 7.46 15.64
N GLY A 365 13.89 8.62 15.32
CA GLY A 365 12.44 8.82 15.32
C GLY A 365 11.72 7.90 14.33
N GLY A 366 12.28 7.70 13.14
CA GLY A 366 11.75 6.77 12.15
C GLY A 366 11.66 5.34 12.66
N VAL A 367 12.69 4.86 13.36
CA VAL A 367 12.68 3.54 14.01
C VAL A 367 11.60 3.47 15.09
N THR A 368 11.43 4.53 15.89
CA THR A 368 10.37 4.62 16.89
C THR A 368 8.98 4.52 16.26
N ALA A 369 8.76 5.25 15.15
CA ALA A 369 7.53 5.16 14.38
C ALA A 369 7.27 3.74 13.86
N ALA A 370 8.32 3.04 13.41
CA ALA A 370 8.21 1.67 12.91
C ALA A 370 7.80 0.68 14.00
N LEU A 371 8.33 0.82 15.19
CA LEU A 371 7.95 -0.01 16.35
C LEU A 371 6.50 0.25 16.76
N ARG A 372 6.06 1.50 16.80
CA ARG A 372 4.70 1.90 17.16
C ARG A 372 3.66 1.43 16.14
N ASN A 373 3.95 1.56 14.85
CA ASN A 373 3.06 1.21 13.76
C ASN A 373 3.36 -0.17 13.15
N SER A 374 3.78 -1.12 13.96
CA SER A 374 4.16 -2.46 13.48
C SER A 374 3.00 -3.19 12.79
N TRP A 375 3.30 -4.16 11.94
CA TRP A 375 2.29 -5.02 11.32
C TRP A 375 1.47 -5.81 12.36
N ASP A 376 2.02 -6.10 13.54
CA ASP A 376 1.29 -6.77 14.61
C ASP A 376 0.23 -5.84 15.21
N HIS A 377 0.56 -4.56 15.41
CA HIS A 377 -0.42 -3.54 15.81
C HIS A 377 -1.53 -3.36 14.77
N VAL A 378 -1.19 -3.31 13.49
CA VAL A 378 -2.18 -3.24 12.39
C VAL A 378 -3.07 -4.47 12.36
N ALA A 379 -2.52 -5.66 12.62
CA ALA A 379 -3.30 -6.89 12.71
C ALA A 379 -4.26 -6.89 13.91
N ASP A 380 -3.87 -6.31 15.07
CA ASP A 380 -4.76 -6.13 16.22
C ASP A 380 -5.97 -5.27 15.86
N ILE A 381 -5.74 -4.13 15.21
CA ILE A 381 -6.81 -3.23 14.74
C ILE A 381 -7.74 -3.97 13.77
N GLN A 382 -7.14 -4.68 12.80
CA GLN A 382 -7.94 -5.39 11.77
C GLN A 382 -8.75 -6.53 12.37
N GLU A 383 -8.19 -7.27 13.30
CA GLU A 383 -8.89 -8.34 14.01
C GLU A 383 -10.06 -7.79 14.82
N ALA A 384 -9.89 -6.67 15.52
CA ALA A 384 -10.96 -5.99 16.23
C ALA A 384 -12.10 -5.58 15.27
N ILE A 385 -11.79 -5.04 14.09
CA ILE A 385 -12.77 -4.71 13.05
C ILE A 385 -13.54 -5.96 12.59
N TYR A 386 -12.84 -7.08 12.36
CA TYR A 386 -13.49 -8.32 11.95
C TYR A 386 -14.44 -8.88 13.03
N ARG A 387 -14.03 -8.86 14.28
CA ARG A 387 -14.85 -9.30 15.41
C ARG A 387 -16.10 -8.42 15.60
N GLU A 388 -15.94 -7.10 15.48
CA GLU A 388 -17.06 -6.15 15.49
C GLU A 388 -18.06 -6.46 14.36
N VAL A 389 -17.58 -6.64 13.14
CA VAL A 389 -18.39 -6.91 11.95
C VAL A 389 -19.11 -8.26 12.03
N ALA A 390 -18.42 -9.31 12.48
CA ALA A 390 -19.00 -10.64 12.63
C ALA A 390 -20.09 -10.68 13.70
N SER A 391 -19.90 -10.01 14.85
CA SER A 391 -20.86 -9.98 15.97
C SER A 391 -22.14 -9.23 15.63
N ARG A 392 -22.05 -8.10 14.92
CA ARG A 392 -23.24 -7.33 14.48
C ARG A 392 -24.19 -8.14 13.60
N THR A 393 -23.66 -9.09 12.83
CA THR A 393 -24.46 -9.95 11.95
C THR A 393 -25.13 -11.08 12.71
N ALA A 394 -24.49 -11.61 13.74
CA ALA A 394 -25.09 -12.62 14.63
C ALA A 394 -26.32 -12.05 15.36
N SER A 395 -26.20 -10.84 15.91
CA SER A 395 -27.30 -10.17 16.63
C SER A 395 -28.51 -9.89 15.75
N ARG A 396 -28.35 -9.53 14.48
CA ARG A 396 -29.47 -9.32 13.54
C ARG A 396 -30.23 -10.59 13.19
N LYS A 397 -29.59 -11.77 13.18
CA LYS A 397 -30.27 -13.05 12.94
C LYS A 397 -31.20 -13.43 14.08
N PHE A 398 -30.79 -13.20 15.32
CA PHE A 398 -31.64 -13.51 16.49
C PHE A 398 -32.86 -12.60 16.64
N SER A 399 -32.83 -11.39 16.04
CA SER A 399 -33.99 -10.47 16.08
C SER A 399 -35.02 -10.73 14.98
N THR A 400 -34.69 -11.47 13.92
CA THR A 400 -35.60 -11.81 12.81
C THR A 400 -36.27 -13.18 12.97
N ASP A 401 -35.69 -14.08 13.78
CA ASP A 401 -36.25 -15.41 14.05
C ASP A 401 -37.18 -15.41 15.30
N GLY A 402 -37.41 -14.25 15.93
CA GLY A 402 -38.25 -14.06 17.12
C GLY A 402 -39.49 -13.19 16.91
N SER A 403 -39.90 -12.96 15.63
CA SER A 403 -41.11 -12.19 15.30
C SER A 403 -42.09 -12.98 14.43
#